data_2c2db82d0db35fafc387e235404c2ee9
#
_entry.id   2c2db82d0db35fafc387e235404c2ee9
#
_cell.length_a   1.000
_cell.length_b   1.000
_cell.length_c   1.000
_cell.angle_alpha   90.00
_cell.angle_beta   90.00
_cell.angle_gamma   90.00
#
_symmetry.space_group_name_H-M   'P 1'
#
loop_
_entity.id
_entity.type
_entity.pdbx_description
1 polymer ?
#
loop_
_entity_poly.entity_id
_entity_poly.type
_entity_poly.pdbx_seq_one_letter_code
_entity_poly.pdbx_strand_id
1 'polypeptide(L)'
;SMSSPAEFTWTWDRYKKLFLEEKRIANGKLFLAENNDLFNRVEDEFGVPREIITSILGVETRYGKIKGSYKVLDSLATLGFDFPRRSKFFKRELIHFFRLTRENNLDIYSIQGSYAGAMGYGQFISSSYRAYAVDYDGDGYSDLFNSVPDAIGSVANYLKVHGWKRDGDIVQSVKFNNVRKPYKQNKESMKFIPLNFTEGTNEVYIVKEGDSLLEIAISNNIS
;
A
#
# COMPACT_ATOMS: atom_id res chain seq x y z
N SER A 1 13.02 -6.66 11.42
CA SER A 1 13.58 -5.52 12.20
C SER A 1 13.55 -4.28 11.34
N MET A 2 13.03 -3.15 11.87
CA MET A 2 13.01 -1.85 11.18
C MET A 2 14.39 -1.29 10.81
N SER A 3 15.46 -1.86 11.33
CA SER A 3 16.82 -1.37 11.13
C SER A 3 17.59 -2.06 10.00
N SER A 4 17.09 -3.15 9.46
CA SER A 4 17.77 -3.88 8.37
C SER A 4 16.79 -4.84 7.68
N PRO A 5 16.10 -4.39 6.64
CA PRO A 5 15.16 -5.24 5.91
C PRO A 5 15.91 -6.36 5.17
N ALA A 6 15.41 -7.57 5.34
CA ALA A 6 15.98 -8.77 4.71
C ALA A 6 15.97 -8.69 3.18
N GLU A 7 15.02 -7.94 2.62
CA GLU A 7 14.82 -7.77 1.18
C GLU A 7 16.02 -7.14 0.47
N PHE A 8 16.77 -6.27 1.12
CA PHE A 8 17.98 -5.66 0.52
C PHE A 8 19.12 -6.63 0.26
N THR A 9 19.08 -7.82 0.87
CA THR A 9 20.10 -8.87 0.70
C THR A 9 19.64 -9.98 -0.24
N TRP A 10 18.39 -9.96 -0.67
CA TRP A 10 17.81 -11.02 -1.50
C TRP A 10 17.98 -10.72 -2.98
N THR A 11 18.13 -11.80 -3.78
CA THR A 11 18.03 -11.70 -5.23
C THR A 11 16.58 -11.45 -5.64
N TRP A 12 16.38 -10.82 -6.80
CA TRP A 12 15.05 -10.62 -7.37
C TRP A 12 14.25 -11.93 -7.48
N ASP A 13 14.88 -13.03 -7.88
CA ASP A 13 14.23 -14.33 -7.99
C ASP A 13 13.74 -14.90 -6.68
N ARG A 14 14.41 -14.61 -5.56
CA ARG A 14 13.96 -14.95 -4.23
C ARG A 14 12.84 -14.02 -3.78
N TYR A 15 12.98 -12.72 -4.02
CA TYR A 15 12.02 -11.71 -3.62
C TYR A 15 10.67 -11.90 -4.30
N LYS A 16 10.66 -12.06 -5.64
CA LYS A 16 9.41 -12.24 -6.39
C LYS A 16 8.60 -13.48 -5.97
N LYS A 17 9.26 -14.56 -5.51
CA LYS A 17 8.57 -15.76 -5.02
C LYS A 17 7.68 -15.52 -3.81
N LEU A 18 7.95 -14.49 -3.01
CA LEU A 18 7.09 -14.11 -1.88
C LEU A 18 5.71 -13.63 -2.35
N PHE A 19 5.66 -13.00 -3.52
CA PHE A 19 4.45 -12.35 -4.03
C PHE A 19 3.75 -13.20 -5.09
N LEU A 20 4.53 -13.92 -5.91
CA LEU A 20 4.02 -14.75 -7.01
C LEU A 20 3.82 -16.22 -6.58
N GLU A 21 3.32 -16.45 -5.37
CA GLU A 21 2.93 -17.77 -4.85
C GLU A 21 1.67 -18.25 -5.59
N GLU A 22 1.69 -19.47 -6.12
CA GLU A 22 0.56 -20.05 -6.87
C GLU A 22 -0.76 -19.99 -6.10
N LYS A 23 -0.71 -20.28 -4.79
CA LYS A 23 -1.88 -20.20 -3.91
C LYS A 23 -2.44 -18.79 -3.80
N ARG A 24 -1.59 -17.75 -3.79
CA ARG A 24 -2.04 -16.35 -3.79
C ARG A 24 -2.70 -16.02 -5.11
N ILE A 25 -2.12 -16.42 -6.24
CA ILE A 25 -2.70 -16.20 -7.58
C ILE A 25 -4.05 -16.91 -7.70
N ALA A 26 -4.15 -18.17 -7.28
CA ALA A 26 -5.40 -18.91 -7.29
C ALA A 26 -6.48 -18.24 -6.41
N ASN A 27 -6.13 -17.82 -5.20
CA ASN A 27 -7.05 -17.08 -4.32
C ASN A 27 -7.47 -15.73 -4.93
N GLY A 28 -6.58 -15.04 -5.66
CA GLY A 28 -6.93 -13.80 -6.36
C GLY A 28 -7.95 -14.01 -7.46
N LYS A 29 -7.81 -15.07 -8.24
CA LYS A 29 -8.80 -15.45 -9.26
C LYS A 29 -10.17 -15.75 -8.64
N LEU A 30 -10.20 -16.45 -7.50
CA LEU A 30 -11.43 -16.70 -6.77
C LEU A 30 -12.04 -15.40 -6.24
N PHE A 31 -11.24 -14.55 -5.60
CA PHE A 31 -11.70 -13.27 -5.06
C PHE A 31 -12.28 -12.37 -6.16
N LEU A 32 -11.65 -12.33 -7.35
CA LEU A 32 -12.19 -11.64 -8.53
C LEU A 32 -13.53 -12.22 -8.98
N ALA A 33 -13.64 -13.55 -9.05
CA ALA A 33 -14.88 -14.22 -9.48
C ALA A 33 -16.04 -14.00 -8.50
N GLU A 34 -15.76 -14.10 -7.19
CA GLU A 34 -16.74 -13.89 -6.13
C GLU A 34 -17.26 -12.44 -6.07
N ASN A 35 -16.46 -11.46 -6.51
CA ASN A 35 -16.79 -10.05 -6.47
C ASN A 35 -16.91 -9.41 -7.86
N ASN A 36 -17.19 -10.19 -8.89
CA ASN A 36 -17.14 -9.74 -10.29
C ASN A 36 -17.98 -8.48 -10.56
N ASP A 37 -19.24 -8.46 -10.10
CA ASP A 37 -20.14 -7.32 -10.36
C ASP A 37 -19.73 -6.06 -9.61
N LEU A 38 -19.14 -6.23 -8.43
CA LEU A 38 -18.55 -5.14 -7.67
C LEU A 38 -17.34 -4.56 -8.42
N PHE A 39 -16.44 -5.41 -8.88
CA PHE A 39 -15.27 -4.97 -9.66
C PHE A 39 -15.67 -4.28 -10.96
N ASN A 40 -16.71 -4.75 -11.68
CA ASN A 40 -17.22 -4.07 -12.85
C ASN A 40 -17.59 -2.61 -12.53
N ARG A 41 -18.37 -2.39 -11.47
CA ARG A 41 -18.78 -1.03 -11.06
C ARG A 41 -17.61 -0.16 -10.64
N VAL A 42 -16.69 -0.69 -9.85
CA VAL A 42 -15.51 0.05 -9.36
C VAL A 42 -14.58 0.42 -10.51
N GLU A 43 -14.34 -0.50 -11.45
CA GLU A 43 -13.52 -0.27 -12.63
C GLU A 43 -14.14 0.79 -13.55
N ASP A 44 -15.46 0.74 -13.74
CA ASP A 44 -16.19 1.77 -14.51
C ASP A 44 -16.12 3.14 -13.86
N GLU A 45 -16.23 3.22 -12.55
CA GLU A 45 -16.25 4.48 -11.80
C GLU A 45 -14.86 5.10 -11.64
N PHE A 46 -13.88 4.31 -11.23
CA PHE A 46 -12.55 4.81 -10.87
C PHE A 46 -11.53 4.70 -12.01
N GLY A 47 -11.77 3.85 -13.00
CA GLY A 47 -10.86 3.60 -14.12
C GLY A 47 -9.62 2.79 -13.74
N VAL A 48 -9.65 2.10 -12.60
CA VAL A 48 -8.56 1.26 -12.12
C VAL A 48 -8.87 -0.20 -12.44
N PRO A 49 -8.00 -0.92 -13.18
CA PRO A 49 -8.23 -2.32 -13.52
C PRO A 49 -8.38 -3.20 -12.27
N ARG A 50 -9.34 -4.10 -12.30
CA ARG A 50 -9.64 -5.04 -11.21
C ARG A 50 -8.44 -5.87 -10.78
N GLU A 51 -7.57 -6.20 -11.73
CA GLU A 51 -6.36 -6.98 -11.49
C GLU A 51 -5.38 -6.20 -10.60
N ILE A 52 -5.29 -4.88 -10.75
CA ILE A 52 -4.44 -4.02 -9.94
C ILE A 52 -4.97 -3.96 -8.50
N ILE A 53 -6.26 -3.69 -8.33
CA ILE A 53 -6.90 -3.64 -7.00
C ILE A 53 -6.74 -4.99 -6.29
N THR A 54 -7.05 -6.09 -7.00
CA THR A 54 -6.92 -7.45 -6.47
C THR A 54 -5.49 -7.78 -6.09
N SER A 55 -4.52 -7.39 -6.91
CA SER A 55 -3.10 -7.62 -6.62
C SER A 55 -2.64 -6.90 -5.36
N ILE A 56 -3.06 -5.64 -5.16
CA ILE A 56 -2.78 -4.87 -3.94
C ILE A 56 -3.37 -5.60 -2.73
N LEU A 57 -4.68 -5.92 -2.74
CA LEU A 57 -5.32 -6.63 -1.64
C LEU A 57 -4.70 -8.01 -1.37
N GLY A 58 -4.23 -8.67 -2.42
CA GLY A 58 -3.52 -9.95 -2.32
C GLY A 58 -2.14 -9.84 -1.68
N VAL A 59 -1.38 -8.79 -2.00
CA VAL A 59 -0.05 -8.52 -1.43
C VAL A 59 -0.18 -8.07 0.00
N GLU A 60 -1.04 -7.09 0.29
CA GLU A 60 -1.15 -6.45 1.59
C GLU A 60 -1.73 -7.41 2.65
N THR A 61 -2.80 -8.12 2.35
CA THR A 61 -3.52 -8.88 3.39
C THR A 61 -3.94 -10.29 2.98
N ARG A 62 -3.47 -10.82 1.85
CA ARG A 62 -3.97 -12.07 1.28
C ARG A 62 -5.50 -12.07 1.17
N TYR A 63 -6.04 -10.99 0.59
CA TYR A 63 -7.49 -10.79 0.41
C TYR A 63 -8.24 -10.71 1.76
N GLY A 64 -7.69 -9.96 2.72
CA GLY A 64 -8.26 -9.74 4.03
C GLY A 64 -8.01 -10.85 5.07
N LYS A 65 -7.28 -11.93 4.70
CA LYS A 65 -7.00 -13.04 5.64
C LYS A 65 -5.98 -12.69 6.72
N ILE A 66 -5.06 -11.75 6.45
CA ILE A 66 -4.00 -11.34 7.36
C ILE A 66 -3.95 -9.81 7.39
N LYS A 67 -4.69 -9.20 8.30
CA LYS A 67 -4.79 -7.73 8.44
C LYS A 67 -3.88 -7.15 9.54
N GLY A 68 -3.00 -7.97 10.11
CA GLY A 68 -2.18 -7.63 11.27
C GLY A 68 -2.81 -8.03 12.60
N SER A 69 -1.97 -8.10 13.64
CA SER A 69 -2.37 -8.55 14.98
C SER A 69 -1.89 -7.62 16.11
N TYR A 70 -1.27 -6.51 15.74
CA TYR A 70 -0.82 -5.51 16.72
C TYR A 70 -1.95 -4.51 16.97
N LYS A 71 -2.12 -4.10 18.24
CA LYS A 71 -2.99 -2.97 18.53
C LYS A 71 -2.42 -1.71 17.91
N VAL A 72 -3.20 -1.07 17.06
CA VAL A 72 -2.76 0.12 16.31
C VAL A 72 -2.39 1.26 17.23
N LEU A 73 -3.16 1.45 18.31
CA LEU A 73 -2.86 2.44 19.34
C LEU A 73 -1.44 2.24 19.94
N ASP A 74 -1.14 1.01 20.35
CA ASP A 74 0.15 0.68 20.96
C ASP A 74 1.30 0.84 19.95
N SER A 75 1.08 0.41 18.71
CA SER A 75 2.07 0.54 17.62
C SER A 75 2.41 2.01 17.34
N LEU A 76 1.38 2.83 17.14
CA LEU A 76 1.57 4.26 16.83
C LEU A 76 2.14 5.03 18.01
N ALA A 77 1.73 4.71 19.24
CA ALA A 77 2.28 5.33 20.45
C ALA A 77 3.76 4.97 20.62
N THR A 78 4.11 3.69 20.56
CA THR A 78 5.51 3.23 20.66
C THR A 78 6.39 3.88 19.60
N LEU A 79 5.97 3.85 18.34
CA LEU A 79 6.75 4.43 17.24
C LEU A 79 6.78 5.96 17.29
N GLY A 80 5.74 6.58 17.81
CA GLY A 80 5.67 8.02 17.99
C GLY A 80 6.56 8.55 19.10
N PHE A 81 6.69 7.82 20.20
CA PHE A 81 7.41 8.30 21.39
C PHE A 81 8.77 7.66 21.59
N ASP A 82 8.92 6.37 21.25
CA ASP A 82 10.13 5.60 21.55
C ASP A 82 11.01 5.33 20.31
N PHE A 83 10.58 5.76 19.11
CA PHE A 83 11.33 5.59 17.87
C PHE A 83 11.71 6.95 17.25
N PRO A 84 12.85 7.57 17.63
CA PRO A 84 13.19 8.94 17.26
C PRO A 84 13.23 9.22 15.76
N ARG A 85 13.67 8.23 14.97
CA ARG A 85 13.92 8.39 13.53
C ARG A 85 12.69 8.83 12.73
N ARG A 86 11.47 8.36 13.08
CA ARG A 86 10.19 8.70 12.44
C ARG A 86 9.13 9.21 13.43
N SER A 87 9.53 9.65 14.61
CA SER A 87 8.64 10.06 15.68
C SER A 87 7.59 11.10 15.22
N LYS A 88 8.01 12.13 14.48
CA LYS A 88 7.09 13.16 13.96
C LYS A 88 5.99 12.59 13.05
N PHE A 89 6.34 11.63 12.22
CA PHE A 89 5.38 10.95 11.34
C PHE A 89 4.37 10.15 12.16
N PHE A 90 4.83 9.25 13.03
CA PHE A 90 3.94 8.40 13.82
C PHE A 90 3.07 9.18 14.83
N LYS A 91 3.56 10.30 15.37
CA LYS A 91 2.72 11.20 16.19
C LYS A 91 1.58 11.81 15.37
N ARG A 92 1.80 12.18 14.12
CA ARG A 92 0.72 12.65 13.23
C ARG A 92 -0.28 11.53 12.94
N GLU A 93 0.20 10.32 12.63
CA GLU A 93 -0.67 9.17 12.38
C GLU A 93 -1.49 8.82 13.65
N LEU A 94 -0.92 8.94 14.84
CA LEU A 94 -1.64 8.76 16.10
C LEU A 94 -2.77 9.79 16.27
N ILE A 95 -2.53 11.05 15.92
CA ILE A 95 -3.57 12.10 15.93
C ILE A 95 -4.68 11.76 14.93
N HIS A 96 -4.31 11.32 13.71
CA HIS A 96 -5.29 10.87 12.73
C HIS A 96 -6.05 9.63 13.21
N PHE A 97 -5.41 8.72 13.93
CA PHE A 97 -6.04 7.54 14.50
C PHE A 97 -7.10 7.90 15.55
N PHE A 98 -6.81 8.81 16.48
CA PHE A 98 -7.81 9.31 17.42
C PHE A 98 -9.02 9.96 16.75
N ARG A 99 -8.78 10.68 15.65
CA ARG A 99 -9.86 11.28 14.87
C ARG A 99 -10.67 10.23 14.14
N LEU A 100 -9.99 9.30 13.46
CA LEU A 100 -10.59 8.19 12.72
C LEU A 100 -11.54 7.36 13.61
N THR A 101 -11.08 6.96 14.78
CA THR A 101 -11.87 6.14 15.69
C THR A 101 -13.09 6.89 16.21
N ARG A 102 -12.97 8.19 16.46
CA ARG A 102 -14.10 9.05 16.87
C ARG A 102 -15.11 9.24 15.72
N GLU A 103 -14.63 9.54 14.52
CA GLU A 103 -15.46 9.79 13.33
C GLU A 103 -16.27 8.57 12.92
N ASN A 104 -15.74 7.38 13.12
CA ASN A 104 -16.37 6.10 12.75
C ASN A 104 -16.91 5.32 13.95
N ASN A 105 -16.97 5.92 15.14
CA ASN A 105 -17.43 5.28 16.38
C ASN A 105 -16.78 3.92 16.65
N LEU A 106 -15.46 3.81 16.41
CA LEU A 106 -14.70 2.58 16.61
C LEU A 106 -14.08 2.54 18.01
N ASP A 107 -14.04 1.35 18.61
CA ASP A 107 -13.31 1.14 19.87
C ASP A 107 -11.80 1.21 19.62
N ILE A 108 -11.19 2.29 20.06
CA ILE A 108 -9.76 2.57 19.87
C ILE A 108 -8.83 1.49 20.41
N TYR A 109 -9.27 0.73 21.43
CA TYR A 109 -8.47 -0.33 22.06
C TYR A 109 -8.58 -1.66 21.33
N SER A 110 -9.59 -1.85 20.48
CA SER A 110 -9.84 -3.10 19.76
C SER A 110 -9.19 -3.15 18.37
N ILE A 111 -8.88 -1.98 17.77
CA ILE A 111 -8.37 -1.92 16.39
C ILE A 111 -7.01 -2.58 16.28
N GLN A 112 -6.94 -3.56 15.39
CA GLN A 112 -5.71 -4.29 15.05
C GLN A 112 -5.21 -3.93 13.65
N GLY A 113 -3.90 -4.03 13.47
CA GLY A 113 -3.22 -3.74 12.23
C GLY A 113 -1.79 -4.25 12.21
N SER A 114 -0.96 -3.69 11.32
CA SER A 114 0.46 -3.98 11.28
C SER A 114 1.20 -3.36 12.47
N TYR A 115 2.43 -3.80 12.68
CA TYR A 115 3.32 -3.21 13.69
C TYR A 115 3.62 -1.72 13.46
N ALA A 116 3.38 -1.21 12.25
CA ALA A 116 3.54 0.20 11.88
C ALA A 116 2.22 0.98 11.84
N GLY A 117 1.10 0.36 12.26
CA GLY A 117 -0.20 1.01 12.36
C GLY A 117 -1.01 1.05 11.06
N ALA A 118 -0.64 0.25 10.05
CA ALA A 118 -1.46 0.08 8.86
C ALA A 118 -2.63 -0.87 9.13
N MET A 119 -3.81 -0.58 8.55
CA MET A 119 -5.09 -1.16 8.94
C MET A 119 -5.91 -1.68 7.76
N GLY A 120 -6.75 -2.67 8.04
CA GLY A 120 -7.78 -3.16 7.13
C GLY A 120 -7.22 -3.93 5.92
N TYR A 121 -8.09 -4.22 4.96
CA TYR A 121 -7.79 -5.00 3.76
C TYR A 121 -6.64 -4.41 2.92
N GLY A 122 -6.60 -3.09 2.74
CA GLY A 122 -5.62 -2.37 1.92
C GLY A 122 -4.45 -1.81 2.71
N GLN A 123 -4.32 -2.13 4.00
CA GLN A 123 -3.25 -1.65 4.89
C GLN A 123 -3.08 -0.12 4.88
N PHE A 124 -4.19 0.61 4.99
CA PHE A 124 -4.20 2.06 5.06
C PHE A 124 -3.65 2.56 6.39
N ILE A 125 -2.75 3.55 6.35
CA ILE A 125 -2.38 4.32 7.55
C ILE A 125 -3.54 5.25 7.93
N SER A 126 -3.55 5.76 9.16
CA SER A 126 -4.68 6.51 9.72
C SER A 126 -5.06 7.75 8.91
N SER A 127 -4.05 8.49 8.42
CA SER A 127 -4.27 9.67 7.57
C SER A 127 -4.87 9.29 6.21
N SER A 128 -4.39 8.23 5.60
CA SER A 128 -4.89 7.73 4.32
C SER A 128 -6.30 7.16 4.45
N TYR A 129 -6.59 6.43 5.52
CA TYR A 129 -7.94 5.95 5.80
C TYR A 129 -8.93 7.12 5.81
N ARG A 130 -8.66 8.15 6.62
CA ARG A 130 -9.53 9.33 6.73
C ARG A 130 -9.67 10.14 5.44
N ALA A 131 -8.65 10.12 4.58
CA ALA A 131 -8.64 10.92 3.36
C ALA A 131 -9.24 10.20 2.14
N TYR A 132 -9.12 8.88 2.08
CA TYR A 132 -9.37 8.13 0.84
C TYR A 132 -10.32 6.95 0.99
N ALA A 133 -10.67 6.52 2.22
CA ALA A 133 -11.69 5.50 2.39
C ALA A 133 -13.04 6.00 1.89
N VAL A 134 -13.79 5.11 1.23
CA VAL A 134 -15.13 5.36 0.71
C VAL A 134 -16.10 4.32 1.26
N ASP A 135 -17.29 4.76 1.58
CA ASP A 135 -18.45 3.92 1.85
C ASP A 135 -19.02 3.48 0.48
N TYR A 136 -18.61 2.30 0.03
CA TYR A 136 -18.95 1.85 -1.32
C TYR A 136 -20.19 0.96 -1.36
N ASP A 137 -20.59 0.39 -0.25
CA ASP A 137 -21.87 -0.35 -0.12
C ASP A 137 -23.04 0.53 0.32
N GLY A 138 -22.75 1.77 0.77
CA GLY A 138 -23.76 2.78 1.09
C GLY A 138 -24.43 2.56 2.44
N ASP A 139 -23.76 1.88 3.38
CA ASP A 139 -24.29 1.61 4.71
C ASP A 139 -24.11 2.78 5.70
N GLY A 140 -23.38 3.85 5.28
CA GLY A 140 -23.10 5.05 6.05
C GLY A 140 -21.72 5.04 6.73
N TYR A 141 -20.92 4.00 6.55
CA TYR A 141 -19.60 3.85 7.13
C TYR A 141 -18.59 3.38 6.09
N SER A 142 -17.35 3.87 6.16
CA SER A 142 -16.25 3.35 5.34
C SER A 142 -15.50 2.28 6.13
N ASP A 143 -15.98 1.02 6.12
CA ASP A 143 -15.40 -0.08 6.91
C ASP A 143 -14.32 -0.86 6.14
N LEU A 144 -13.06 -0.42 6.24
CA LEU A 144 -11.92 -1.13 5.63
C LEU A 144 -11.53 -2.42 6.37
N PHE A 145 -12.17 -2.74 7.50
CA PHE A 145 -11.86 -3.95 8.27
C PHE A 145 -12.73 -5.14 7.86
N ASN A 146 -14.00 -4.90 7.52
CA ASN A 146 -14.98 -5.98 7.32
C ASN A 146 -15.75 -5.85 5.99
N SER A 147 -15.90 -4.64 5.42
CA SER A 147 -16.58 -4.46 4.14
C SER A 147 -15.59 -4.67 2.98
N VAL A 148 -15.85 -5.71 2.19
CA VAL A 148 -15.11 -5.95 0.93
C VAL A 148 -15.40 -4.86 -0.10
N PRO A 149 -16.66 -4.40 -0.28
CA PRO A 149 -16.96 -3.28 -1.17
C PRO A 149 -16.16 -2.01 -0.85
N ASP A 150 -16.13 -1.61 0.43
CA ASP A 150 -15.39 -0.43 0.85
C ASP A 150 -13.88 -0.58 0.64
N ALA A 151 -13.36 -1.76 0.93
CA ALA A 151 -11.94 -2.05 0.72
C ALA A 151 -11.55 -1.93 -0.76
N ILE A 152 -12.33 -2.51 -1.68
CA ILE A 152 -12.10 -2.46 -3.11
C ILE A 152 -12.27 -1.03 -3.63
N GLY A 153 -13.37 -0.36 -3.27
CA GLY A 153 -13.64 1.03 -3.64
C GLY A 153 -12.58 2.00 -3.12
N SER A 154 -12.15 1.82 -1.87
CA SER A 154 -11.13 2.69 -1.26
C SER A 154 -9.75 2.55 -1.90
N VAL A 155 -9.33 1.33 -2.26
CA VAL A 155 -8.07 1.13 -3.01
C VAL A 155 -8.16 1.79 -4.38
N ALA A 156 -9.28 1.66 -5.08
CA ALA A 156 -9.50 2.30 -6.37
C ALA A 156 -9.51 3.83 -6.25
N ASN A 157 -10.25 4.38 -5.27
CA ASN A 157 -10.30 5.81 -4.99
C ASN A 157 -8.91 6.38 -4.67
N TYR A 158 -8.16 5.66 -3.85
CA TYR A 158 -6.79 6.05 -3.50
C TYR A 158 -5.91 6.20 -4.75
N LEU A 159 -5.90 5.21 -5.64
CA LEU A 159 -5.15 5.27 -6.89
C LEU A 159 -5.63 6.41 -7.80
N LYS A 160 -6.95 6.56 -7.97
CA LYS A 160 -7.54 7.64 -8.77
C LYS A 160 -7.13 9.03 -8.28
N VAL A 161 -7.24 9.28 -6.98
CA VAL A 161 -6.85 10.57 -6.38
C VAL A 161 -5.36 10.84 -6.53
N HIS A 162 -4.54 9.80 -6.56
CA HIS A 162 -3.09 9.92 -6.75
C HIS A 162 -2.65 9.88 -8.21
N GLY A 163 -3.56 10.08 -9.14
CA GLY A 163 -3.24 10.33 -10.54
C GLY A 163 -3.30 9.10 -11.44
N TRP A 164 -3.92 8.00 -10.98
CA TRP A 164 -4.20 6.88 -11.89
C TRP A 164 -4.98 7.35 -13.12
N LYS A 165 -4.52 6.98 -14.28
CA LYS A 165 -5.18 7.27 -15.56
C LYS A 165 -5.74 5.98 -16.14
N ARG A 166 -7.03 6.01 -16.51
CA ARG A 166 -7.65 4.91 -17.26
C ARG A 166 -6.85 4.68 -18.55
N ASP A 167 -6.59 3.42 -18.86
CA ASP A 167 -5.85 2.98 -20.05
C ASP A 167 -4.40 3.50 -20.15
N GLY A 168 -3.85 4.02 -19.02
CA GLY A 168 -2.44 4.39 -18.93
C GLY A 168 -1.52 3.17 -18.85
N ASP A 169 -0.27 3.34 -19.29
CA ASP A 169 0.73 2.29 -19.22
C ASP A 169 1.05 1.91 -17.75
N ILE A 170 0.90 0.61 -17.43
CA ILE A 170 1.20 0.07 -16.10
C ILE A 170 2.67 -0.34 -15.99
N VAL A 171 3.27 -0.75 -17.10
CA VAL A 171 4.66 -1.26 -17.18
C VAL A 171 5.33 -0.74 -18.44
N GLN A 172 6.53 -0.23 -18.28
CA GLN A 172 7.38 0.16 -19.40
C GLN A 172 8.64 -0.71 -19.44
N SER A 173 8.98 -1.24 -20.65
CA SER A 173 10.23 -1.95 -20.85
C SER A 173 11.40 -0.98 -20.88
N VAL A 174 12.38 -1.20 -20.02
CA VAL A 174 13.61 -0.40 -19.95
C VAL A 174 14.76 -1.16 -20.59
N LYS A 175 15.42 -0.58 -21.60
CA LYS A 175 16.68 -1.10 -22.17
C LYS A 175 17.85 -0.45 -21.46
N PHE A 176 18.62 -1.22 -20.71
CA PHE A 176 19.87 -0.74 -20.13
C PHE A 176 20.99 -0.76 -21.18
N ASN A 177 21.40 0.40 -21.65
CA ASN A 177 22.58 0.53 -22.47
C ASN A 177 23.81 0.72 -21.55
N ASN A 178 24.59 -0.36 -21.37
CA ASN A 178 25.90 -0.35 -20.70
C ASN A 178 25.97 0.13 -19.25
N VAL A 179 25.47 -0.67 -18.32
CA VAL A 179 25.86 -0.54 -16.91
C VAL A 179 27.28 -1.14 -16.75
N ARG A 180 28.32 -0.32 -16.89
CA ARG A 180 29.72 -0.77 -16.78
C ARG A 180 30.28 -0.80 -15.35
N LYS A 181 29.53 -0.47 -14.30
CA LYS A 181 30.04 -0.55 -12.91
C LYS A 181 28.97 -1.08 -11.97
N PRO A 182 29.30 -2.05 -11.10
CA PRO A 182 28.41 -2.36 -10.00
C PRO A 182 28.29 -1.12 -9.11
N TYR A 183 27.05 -0.78 -8.75
CA TYR A 183 26.76 0.33 -7.84
C TYR A 183 27.44 0.05 -6.50
N LYS A 184 28.45 0.85 -6.13
CA LYS A 184 29.00 0.82 -4.77
C LYS A 184 28.02 1.54 -3.86
N GLN A 185 27.38 0.78 -2.99
CA GLN A 185 26.58 1.34 -1.91
C GLN A 185 27.46 2.26 -1.04
N ASN A 186 27.33 3.56 -1.23
CA ASN A 186 27.82 4.53 -0.27
C ASN A 186 26.74 4.66 0.82
N LYS A 187 27.06 4.24 2.03
CA LYS A 187 26.16 4.25 3.21
C LYS A 187 25.66 5.66 3.60
N GLU A 188 26.14 6.72 2.98
CA GLU A 188 25.86 8.10 3.41
C GLU A 188 24.91 8.91 2.50
N SER A 189 24.46 8.37 1.38
CA SER A 189 23.52 9.10 0.54
C SER A 189 22.57 8.18 -0.21
N MET A 190 21.53 7.69 0.45
CA MET A 190 20.31 7.35 -0.26
C MET A 190 19.65 8.66 -0.71
N LYS A 191 20.11 9.20 -1.82
CA LYS A 191 19.37 10.25 -2.51
C LYS A 191 18.20 9.59 -3.22
N PHE A 192 17.01 10.05 -2.93
CA PHE A 192 15.83 9.86 -3.75
C PHE A 192 16.18 10.27 -5.18
N ILE A 193 16.02 9.36 -6.11
CA ILE A 193 15.98 9.68 -7.53
C ILE A 193 14.49 9.63 -7.89
N PRO A 194 13.83 10.78 -8.08
CA PRO A 194 12.43 10.78 -8.48
C PRO A 194 12.32 10.15 -9.86
N LEU A 195 11.33 9.26 -10.04
CA LEU A 195 10.99 8.70 -11.33
C LEU A 195 10.20 9.75 -12.14
N ASN A 196 10.89 10.67 -12.77
CA ASN A 196 10.28 11.54 -13.75
C ASN A 196 10.35 10.85 -15.12
N PHE A 197 9.25 10.26 -15.56
CA PHE A 197 9.11 9.78 -16.92
C PHE A 197 8.92 10.95 -17.89
N THR A 198 9.99 11.68 -18.15
CA THR A 198 10.14 12.45 -19.37
C THR A 198 10.96 11.59 -20.33
N GLU A 199 10.59 11.56 -21.60
CA GLU A 199 11.26 10.77 -22.63
C GLU A 199 12.78 10.83 -22.46
N GLY A 200 13.41 9.70 -22.09
CA GLY A 200 14.84 9.49 -22.11
C GLY A 200 15.59 9.38 -20.76
N THR A 201 14.94 9.44 -19.60
CA THR A 201 15.62 9.26 -18.31
C THR A 201 15.17 7.99 -17.61
N ASN A 202 16.11 7.08 -17.33
CA ASN A 202 15.89 5.84 -16.60
C ASN A 202 16.09 6.12 -15.10
N GLU A 203 15.02 6.28 -14.34
CA GLU A 203 15.08 6.43 -12.89
C GLU A 203 14.57 5.17 -12.20
N VAL A 204 15.29 4.71 -11.19
CA VAL A 204 14.95 3.51 -10.42
C VAL A 204 14.55 3.91 -9.00
N TYR A 205 13.34 3.53 -8.58
CA TYR A 205 12.93 3.70 -7.20
C TYR A 205 13.55 2.62 -6.31
N ILE A 206 14.17 3.05 -5.22
CA ILE A 206 14.69 2.13 -4.20
C ILE A 206 13.69 2.08 -3.05
N VAL A 207 13.00 0.95 -2.91
CA VAL A 207 12.06 0.69 -1.83
C VAL A 207 12.73 0.87 -0.47
N LYS A 208 12.15 1.68 0.39
CA LYS A 208 12.62 1.91 1.75
C LYS A 208 11.83 1.06 2.74
N GLU A 209 12.46 0.78 3.87
CA GLU A 209 11.80 0.12 4.99
C GLU A 209 10.58 0.93 5.46
N GLY A 210 9.43 0.27 5.49
CA GLY A 210 8.14 0.86 5.85
C GLY A 210 7.36 1.48 4.68
N ASP A 211 7.87 1.40 3.46
CA ASP A 211 7.10 1.76 2.28
C ASP A 211 6.10 0.64 1.97
N SER A 212 4.82 0.98 1.81
CA SER A 212 3.88 0.10 1.12
C SER A 212 4.05 0.26 -0.39
N LEU A 213 3.71 -0.76 -1.18
CA LEU A 213 3.72 -0.65 -2.65
C LEU A 213 2.86 0.53 -3.12
N LEU A 214 1.79 0.82 -2.39
CA LEU A 214 0.89 1.91 -2.66
C LEU A 214 1.56 3.28 -2.38
N GLU A 215 2.28 3.44 -1.27
CA GLU A 215 3.04 4.66 -0.97
C GLU A 215 4.19 4.88 -1.95
N ILE A 216 4.81 3.80 -2.45
CA ILE A 216 5.85 3.86 -3.48
C ILE A 216 5.29 4.38 -4.80
N ALA A 217 4.16 3.84 -5.24
CA ALA A 217 3.50 4.28 -6.47
C ALA A 217 3.17 5.78 -6.44
N ILE A 218 2.72 6.27 -5.28
CA ILE A 218 2.31 7.67 -5.09
C ILE A 218 3.49 8.61 -4.97
N SER A 219 4.47 8.27 -4.13
CA SER A 219 5.64 9.13 -3.87
C SER A 219 6.45 9.40 -5.14
N ASN A 220 6.23 8.60 -6.17
CA ASN A 220 7.00 8.67 -7.42
C ASN A 220 6.16 9.04 -8.63
N ASN A 221 4.91 9.51 -8.45
CA ASN A 221 4.03 9.87 -9.56
C ASN A 221 3.95 8.76 -10.64
N ILE A 222 3.98 7.49 -10.23
CA ILE A 222 3.76 6.38 -11.14
C ILE A 222 2.28 6.39 -11.47
N SER A 223 1.98 6.99 -12.59
CA SER A 223 0.66 7.02 -13.22
C SER A 223 0.48 5.79 -14.08
#